data_a75fd55399a192e0f1e24c73d4e6c6f7
#
_entry.id   a75fd55399a192e0f1e24c73d4e6c6f7
#
_cell.length_a   1.000
_cell.length_b   1.000
_cell.length_c   1.000
_cell.angle_alpha   90.00
_cell.angle_beta   90.00
_cell.angle_gamma   90.00
#
_symmetry.space_group_name_H-M   'P 1'
#
loop_
_entity.id
_entity.type
_entity.pdbx_description
1 polymer ?
#
loop_
_entity_poly.entity_id
_entity_poly.type
_entity_poly.pdbx_seq_one_letter_code
_entity_poly.pdbx_strand_id
1 'polypeptide(L)'
;ADSLAARNAELNRQLQGLVVQIDGKVQTDLQKREAEITAMRERSFIQIGGLTGFVILLLVISYIIIHRNANRIKRYKQETADLIERLQQMAKRNEALITSRKKAVHTITHELRTPLTAITGYAGLIQKNFNADKTGMYIRNIQQSSDRMREMLNTLLSFFRLDDGKEQPNFSTCRISSIAHTLESEFMPIAINKGLALTVTNHTDAVVLTDKERILQIGNNLLSNAIKFTENGAVSLTMGYDNGMLKLIVKDTGSGMTEEEQQRVFGAFERLSNAAAKDGFGLGLSIVQRIVTMLGGTIQLKSEKGKGSRFTVEIPMQSAEELPERINKTQIHHNRTLHDIVAIDNDKVLLLMLKEMYAQE
;
A
#
# COMPACT_ATOMS: atom_id res chain seq x y z
N ALA A 1 122.17 -61.01 32.79
CA ALA A 1 121.41 -59.79 33.11
C ALA A 1 120.78 -59.23 31.83
N ASP A 2 121.41 -59.27 30.67
CA ASP A 2 120.94 -58.61 29.39
C ASP A 2 119.71 -59.29 28.76
N SER A 3 119.53 -60.58 28.94
CA SER A 3 118.38 -61.34 28.41
C SER A 3 117.08 -60.98 29.07
N LEU A 4 117.08 -60.61 30.42
CA LEU A 4 115.87 -60.20 31.14
C LEU A 4 115.47 -58.77 30.80
N ALA A 5 116.43 -57.87 30.59
CA ALA A 5 116.13 -56.46 30.19
C ALA A 5 115.58 -56.45 28.77
N ALA A 6 116.06 -57.21 27.83
CA ALA A 6 115.51 -57.30 26.48
C ALA A 6 114.07 -57.84 26.47
N ARG A 7 113.75 -58.80 27.30
CA ARG A 7 112.42 -59.39 27.44
C ARG A 7 111.39 -58.42 28.06
N ASN A 8 111.83 -57.65 29.07
CA ASN A 8 111.02 -56.61 29.69
C ASN A 8 110.77 -55.43 28.67
N ALA A 9 111.78 -55.06 27.85
CA ALA A 9 111.62 -54.05 26.81
C ALA A 9 110.61 -54.49 25.75
N GLU A 10 110.70 -55.80 25.36
CA GLU A 10 109.70 -56.34 24.39
C GLU A 10 108.32 -56.44 24.96
N LEU A 11 108.16 -56.84 26.21
CA LEU A 11 106.84 -56.91 26.94
C LEU A 11 106.22 -55.50 27.10
N ASN A 12 107.06 -54.52 27.43
CA ASN A 12 106.61 -53.12 27.50
C ASN A 12 106.19 -52.61 26.12
N ARG A 13 106.86 -52.95 25.04
CA ARG A 13 106.48 -52.57 23.68
C ARG A 13 105.14 -53.21 23.28
N GLN A 14 105.02 -54.53 23.61
CA GLN A 14 103.73 -55.23 23.38
C GLN A 14 102.56 -54.66 24.24
N LEU A 15 102.80 -54.29 25.50
CA LEU A 15 101.83 -53.64 26.34
C LEU A 15 101.48 -52.25 25.82
N GLN A 16 102.48 -51.44 25.41
CA GLN A 16 102.20 -50.15 24.78
C GLN A 16 101.38 -50.29 23.47
N GLY A 17 101.77 -51.32 22.64
CA GLY A 17 101.01 -51.61 21.41
C GLY A 17 99.58 -51.99 21.68
N LEU A 18 99.33 -52.81 22.74
CA LEU A 18 98.00 -53.24 23.14
C LEU A 18 97.20 -52.07 23.72
N VAL A 19 97.80 -51.17 24.52
CA VAL A 19 97.14 -49.97 25.08
C VAL A 19 96.71 -49.04 23.95
N VAL A 20 97.63 -48.76 22.95
CA VAL A 20 97.31 -47.95 21.81
C VAL A 20 96.21 -48.57 20.95
N GLN A 21 96.17 -49.91 20.82
CA GLN A 21 95.16 -50.61 20.06
C GLN A 21 93.79 -50.60 20.78
N ILE A 22 93.80 -50.76 22.14
CA ILE A 22 92.57 -50.64 22.95
C ILE A 22 92.08 -49.21 22.93
N ASP A 23 92.94 -48.22 23.10
CA ASP A 23 92.52 -46.79 23.10
C ASP A 23 91.94 -46.40 21.74
N GLY A 24 92.59 -46.79 20.63
CA GLY A 24 92.10 -46.63 19.27
C GLY A 24 90.75 -47.29 19.04
N LYS A 25 90.53 -48.50 19.58
CA LYS A 25 89.23 -49.20 19.51
C LYS A 25 88.20 -48.56 20.34
N VAL A 26 88.51 -48.10 21.55
CA VAL A 26 87.58 -47.38 22.43
C VAL A 26 87.19 -46.02 21.82
N GLN A 27 88.16 -45.28 21.23
CA GLN A 27 87.86 -44.04 20.57
C GLN A 27 86.93 -44.22 19.33
N THR A 28 87.19 -45.24 18.52
CA THR A 28 86.32 -45.57 17.36
C THR A 28 84.93 -45.98 17.78
N ASP A 29 84.76 -46.78 18.87
CA ASP A 29 83.50 -47.15 19.39
C ASP A 29 82.72 -45.98 20.03
N LEU A 30 83.41 -45.06 20.70
CA LEU A 30 82.87 -43.84 21.22
C LEU A 30 82.38 -42.94 20.10
N GLN A 31 83.21 -42.68 19.08
CA GLN A 31 82.80 -41.91 17.90
C GLN A 31 81.55 -42.51 17.17
N LYS A 32 81.53 -43.83 17.07
CA LYS A 32 80.43 -44.54 16.45
C LYS A 32 79.13 -44.36 17.24
N ARG A 33 79.22 -44.48 18.60
CA ARG A 33 78.11 -44.24 19.47
C ARG A 33 77.62 -42.79 19.46
N GLU A 34 78.54 -41.83 19.44
CA GLU A 34 78.21 -40.39 19.29
C GLU A 34 77.49 -40.09 17.96
N ALA A 35 77.95 -40.69 16.87
CA ALA A 35 77.27 -40.58 15.59
C ALA A 35 75.92 -41.22 15.55
N GLU A 36 75.75 -42.40 16.18
CA GLU A 36 74.42 -43.05 16.33
C GLU A 36 73.44 -42.23 17.19
N ILE A 37 73.94 -41.66 18.30
CA ILE A 37 73.12 -40.80 19.19
C ILE A 37 72.73 -39.50 18.45
N THR A 38 73.63 -38.87 17.72
CA THR A 38 73.28 -37.66 16.95
C THR A 38 72.34 -37.97 15.81
N ALA A 39 72.49 -39.07 15.10
CA ALA A 39 71.51 -39.49 14.08
C ALA A 39 70.14 -39.84 14.64
N MET A 40 70.08 -40.50 15.80
CA MET A 40 68.79 -40.74 16.52
C MET A 40 68.19 -39.41 16.98
N ARG A 41 68.95 -38.50 17.48
CA ARG A 41 68.48 -37.16 17.94
C ARG A 41 67.89 -36.37 16.79
N GLU A 42 68.56 -36.32 15.66
CA GLU A 42 68.11 -35.65 14.44
C GLU A 42 66.79 -36.26 13.92
N ARG A 43 66.66 -37.59 13.87
CA ARG A 43 65.45 -38.27 13.46
C ARG A 43 64.31 -37.99 14.43
N SER A 44 64.57 -38.01 15.74
CA SER A 44 63.57 -37.67 16.73
C SER A 44 63.10 -36.23 16.66
N PHE A 45 64.02 -35.28 16.42
CA PHE A 45 63.65 -33.88 16.23
C PHE A 45 62.78 -33.67 14.99
N ILE A 46 63.08 -34.33 13.88
CA ILE A 46 62.28 -34.26 12.65
C ILE A 46 60.88 -34.87 12.88
N GLN A 47 60.80 -36.01 13.55
CA GLN A 47 59.53 -36.68 13.89
C GLN A 47 58.66 -35.83 14.83
N ILE A 48 59.24 -35.31 15.90
CA ILE A 48 58.51 -34.44 16.86
C ILE A 48 58.12 -33.14 16.19
N GLY A 49 59.03 -32.51 15.39
CA GLY A 49 58.71 -31.29 14.64
C GLY A 49 57.60 -31.52 13.61
N GLY A 50 57.63 -32.65 12.88
CA GLY A 50 56.56 -33.01 11.95
C GLY A 50 55.22 -33.24 12.62
N LEU A 51 55.22 -33.97 13.78
CA LEU A 51 53.98 -34.22 14.53
C LEU A 51 53.38 -32.92 15.11
N THR A 52 54.26 -32.07 15.67
CA THR A 52 53.78 -30.75 16.21
C THR A 52 53.27 -29.85 15.11
N GLY A 53 53.95 -29.79 13.94
CA GLY A 53 53.47 -29.08 12.78
C GLY A 53 52.12 -29.56 12.27
N PHE A 54 51.93 -30.88 12.23
CA PHE A 54 50.63 -31.49 11.86
C PHE A 54 49.52 -31.15 12.82
N VAL A 55 49.74 -31.20 14.15
CA VAL A 55 48.78 -30.81 15.16
C VAL A 55 48.38 -29.33 15.03
N ILE A 56 49.36 -28.46 14.83
CA ILE A 56 49.11 -27.03 14.62
C ILE A 56 48.25 -26.81 13.34
N LEU A 57 48.56 -27.50 12.25
CA LEU A 57 47.75 -27.44 11.03
C LEU A 57 46.32 -27.85 11.26
N LEU A 58 46.07 -28.94 11.98
CA LEU A 58 44.72 -29.40 12.33
C LEU A 58 43.96 -28.37 13.20
N LEU A 59 44.64 -27.74 14.16
CA LEU A 59 44.07 -26.70 14.98
C LEU A 59 43.66 -25.46 14.15
N VAL A 60 44.53 -25.06 13.19
CA VAL A 60 44.20 -23.94 12.29
C VAL A 60 42.98 -24.26 11.39
N ILE A 61 42.96 -25.47 10.83
CA ILE A 61 41.81 -25.90 10.00
C ILE A 61 40.51 -25.94 10.86
N SER A 62 40.60 -26.51 12.05
CA SER A 62 39.47 -26.55 12.96
C SER A 62 38.98 -25.14 13.32
N TYR A 63 39.90 -24.23 13.63
CA TYR A 63 39.55 -22.83 13.90
C TYR A 63 38.84 -22.16 12.71
N ILE A 64 39.36 -22.33 11.48
CA ILE A 64 38.74 -21.79 10.27
C ILE A 64 37.32 -22.33 10.07
N ILE A 65 37.12 -23.65 10.26
CA ILE A 65 35.82 -24.29 10.13
C ILE A 65 34.84 -23.74 11.17
N ILE A 66 35.25 -23.66 12.43
CA ILE A 66 34.43 -23.13 13.52
C ILE A 66 34.05 -21.68 13.25
N HIS A 67 35.03 -20.85 12.86
CA HIS A 67 34.80 -19.44 12.56
C HIS A 67 33.81 -19.24 11.39
N ARG A 68 33.99 -20.01 10.30
CA ARG A 68 33.06 -19.97 9.15
C ARG A 68 31.67 -20.41 9.53
N ASN A 69 31.54 -21.47 10.33
CA ASN A 69 30.21 -21.93 10.80
C ASN A 69 29.55 -20.92 11.73
N ALA A 70 30.29 -20.31 12.65
CA ALA A 70 29.79 -19.26 13.53
C ALA A 70 29.25 -18.07 12.74
N ASN A 71 29.98 -17.63 11.71
CA ASN A 71 29.56 -16.54 10.82
C ASN A 71 28.32 -16.91 9.98
N ARG A 72 28.23 -18.15 9.50
CA ARG A 72 27.02 -18.66 8.83
C ARG A 72 25.82 -18.66 9.75
N ILE A 73 25.95 -19.18 10.96
CA ILE A 73 24.87 -19.21 11.97
C ILE A 73 24.40 -17.78 12.30
N LYS A 74 25.35 -16.83 12.43
CA LYS A 74 25.00 -15.42 12.68
C LYS A 74 24.19 -14.82 11.51
N ARG A 75 24.59 -15.09 10.26
CA ARG A 75 23.83 -14.65 9.06
C ARG A 75 22.43 -15.25 9.03
N TYR A 76 22.30 -16.56 9.22
CA TYR A 76 20.99 -17.21 9.24
C TYR A 76 20.07 -16.67 10.36
N LYS A 77 20.64 -16.39 11.53
CA LYS A 77 19.86 -15.75 12.62
C LYS A 77 19.36 -14.37 12.23
N GLN A 78 20.18 -13.56 11.56
CA GLN A 78 19.77 -12.22 11.10
C GLN A 78 18.71 -12.30 9.99
N GLU A 79 18.90 -13.17 9.00
CA GLU A 79 17.93 -13.38 7.91
C GLU A 79 16.57 -13.89 8.46
N THR A 80 16.63 -14.83 9.43
CA THR A 80 15.43 -15.35 10.07
C THR A 80 14.71 -14.28 10.90
N ALA A 81 15.45 -13.43 11.61
CA ALA A 81 14.87 -12.33 12.39
C ALA A 81 14.18 -11.30 11.48
N ASP A 82 14.82 -10.90 10.36
CA ASP A 82 14.25 -10.00 9.36
C ASP A 82 12.98 -10.60 8.72
N LEU A 83 13.01 -11.90 8.39
CA LEU A 83 11.85 -12.59 7.83
C LEU A 83 10.69 -12.64 8.83
N ILE A 84 10.96 -12.93 10.11
CA ILE A 84 9.95 -12.93 11.16
C ILE A 84 9.32 -11.54 11.30
N GLU A 85 10.13 -10.49 11.30
CA GLU A 85 9.63 -9.12 11.39
C GLU A 85 8.74 -8.76 10.20
N ARG A 86 9.15 -9.11 8.98
CA ARG A 86 8.31 -8.92 7.76
C ARG A 86 7.00 -9.68 7.84
N LEU A 87 7.04 -10.95 8.28
CA LEU A 87 5.83 -11.74 8.47
C LEU A 87 4.89 -11.15 9.51
N GLN A 88 5.42 -10.65 10.62
CA GLN A 88 4.62 -9.97 11.64
C GLN A 88 3.98 -8.68 11.11
N GLN A 89 4.71 -7.89 10.31
CA GLN A 89 4.17 -6.71 9.68
C GLN A 89 3.07 -7.05 8.66
N MET A 90 3.28 -8.10 7.86
CA MET A 90 2.25 -8.59 6.91
C MET A 90 1.02 -9.11 7.65
N ALA A 91 1.19 -9.86 8.74
CA ALA A 91 0.09 -10.36 9.56
C ALA A 91 -0.74 -9.20 10.15
N LYS A 92 -0.09 -8.18 10.72
CA LYS A 92 -0.77 -6.99 11.23
C LYS A 92 -1.54 -6.23 10.14
N ARG A 93 -0.95 -6.09 8.94
CA ARG A 93 -1.64 -5.47 7.79
C ARG A 93 -2.86 -6.28 7.37
N ASN A 94 -2.74 -7.61 7.28
CA ASN A 94 -3.85 -8.48 6.93
C ASN A 94 -4.97 -8.43 7.98
N GLU A 95 -4.65 -8.41 9.25
CA GLU A 95 -5.63 -8.29 10.33
C GLU A 95 -6.37 -6.96 10.28
N ALA A 96 -5.67 -5.85 10.03
CA ALA A 96 -6.27 -4.55 9.83
C ALA A 96 -7.20 -4.53 8.60
N LEU A 97 -6.81 -5.16 7.50
CA LEU A 97 -7.64 -5.30 6.29
C LEU A 97 -8.90 -6.12 6.56
N ILE A 98 -8.79 -7.26 7.26
CA ILE A 98 -9.94 -8.10 7.62
C ILE A 98 -10.90 -7.32 8.51
N THR A 99 -10.39 -6.60 9.49
CA THR A 99 -11.21 -5.77 10.41
C THR A 99 -11.92 -4.65 9.64
N SER A 100 -11.21 -3.97 8.74
CA SER A 100 -11.80 -2.95 7.86
C SER A 100 -12.90 -3.54 6.96
N ARG A 101 -12.68 -4.71 6.35
CA ARG A 101 -13.68 -5.40 5.53
C ARG A 101 -14.92 -5.79 6.34
N LYS A 102 -14.75 -6.33 7.56
CA LYS A 102 -15.88 -6.65 8.45
C LYS A 102 -16.70 -5.40 8.80
N LYS A 103 -16.03 -4.30 9.13
CA LYS A 103 -16.67 -3.01 9.40
C LYS A 103 -17.45 -2.52 8.17
N ALA A 104 -16.84 -2.63 6.97
CA ALA A 104 -17.48 -2.27 5.72
C ALA A 104 -18.79 -3.05 5.49
N VAL A 105 -18.75 -4.38 5.58
CA VAL A 105 -19.92 -5.24 5.39
C VAL A 105 -21.01 -4.91 6.40
N HIS A 106 -20.67 -4.69 7.67
CA HIS A 106 -21.62 -4.32 8.71
C HIS A 106 -22.27 -2.96 8.39
N THR A 107 -21.49 -1.95 8.03
CA THR A 107 -21.99 -0.62 7.67
C THR A 107 -22.90 -0.67 6.44
N ILE A 108 -22.48 -1.36 5.37
CA ILE A 108 -23.28 -1.54 4.15
C ILE A 108 -24.64 -2.20 4.49
N THR A 109 -24.61 -3.29 5.25
CA THR A 109 -25.83 -4.01 5.62
C THR A 109 -26.78 -3.14 6.42
N HIS A 110 -26.27 -2.34 7.35
CA HIS A 110 -27.09 -1.44 8.16
C HIS A 110 -27.69 -0.31 7.32
N GLU A 111 -26.89 0.36 6.50
CA GLU A 111 -27.33 1.50 5.68
C GLU A 111 -28.33 1.08 4.58
N LEU A 112 -28.19 -0.15 4.01
CA LEU A 112 -29.17 -0.68 3.06
C LEU A 112 -30.46 -1.15 3.71
N ARG A 113 -30.41 -1.63 4.96
CA ARG A 113 -31.60 -2.09 5.69
C ARG A 113 -32.61 -0.97 5.92
N THR A 114 -32.14 0.23 6.23
CA THR A 114 -33.00 1.39 6.55
C THR A 114 -33.94 1.76 5.40
N PRO A 115 -33.46 2.06 4.17
CA PRO A 115 -34.34 2.37 3.04
C PRO A 115 -35.19 1.18 2.64
N LEU A 116 -34.71 -0.05 2.72
CA LEU A 116 -35.50 -1.25 2.45
C LEU A 116 -36.64 -1.40 3.43
N THR A 117 -36.43 -1.15 4.72
CA THR A 117 -37.50 -1.16 5.74
C THR A 117 -38.51 -0.08 5.48
N ALA A 118 -38.12 1.12 5.03
CA ALA A 118 -39.04 2.18 4.66
C ALA A 118 -39.89 1.78 3.45
N ILE A 119 -39.30 1.24 2.39
CA ILE A 119 -40.03 0.76 1.19
C ILE A 119 -41.05 -0.29 1.58
N THR A 120 -40.64 -1.33 2.31
CA THR A 120 -41.53 -2.43 2.72
C THR A 120 -42.62 -1.95 3.68
N GLY A 121 -42.29 -1.02 4.59
CA GLY A 121 -43.22 -0.43 5.52
C GLY A 121 -44.33 0.40 4.82
N TYR A 122 -43.94 1.31 3.93
CA TYR A 122 -44.89 2.13 3.18
C TYR A 122 -45.75 1.29 2.21
N ALA A 123 -45.14 0.30 1.55
CA ALA A 123 -45.88 -0.64 0.70
C ALA A 123 -46.92 -1.42 1.50
N GLY A 124 -46.57 -1.90 2.69
CA GLY A 124 -47.51 -2.56 3.60
C GLY A 124 -48.64 -1.67 4.11
N LEU A 125 -48.36 -0.36 4.30
CA LEU A 125 -49.39 0.61 4.67
C LEU A 125 -50.40 0.87 3.52
N ILE A 126 -49.93 0.95 2.28
CA ILE A 126 -50.75 1.07 1.09
C ILE A 126 -51.68 -0.16 0.96
N GLN A 127 -51.12 -1.35 1.18
CA GLN A 127 -51.84 -2.61 1.07
C GLN A 127 -52.94 -2.76 2.15
N LYS A 128 -52.69 -2.31 3.39
CA LYS A 128 -53.60 -2.46 4.50
C LYS A 128 -54.69 -1.39 4.56
N ASN A 129 -54.36 -0.16 4.20
CA ASN A 129 -55.25 1.00 4.31
C ASN A 129 -55.11 1.88 3.07
N PHE A 130 -55.88 1.61 2.03
CA PHE A 130 -55.95 2.49 0.87
C PHE A 130 -56.65 3.79 1.28
N ASN A 131 -55.86 4.83 1.52
CA ASN A 131 -56.35 6.19 1.70
C ASN A 131 -55.75 7.05 0.60
N ALA A 132 -56.54 7.53 -0.32
CA ALA A 132 -56.13 8.29 -1.49
C ALA A 132 -55.23 9.48 -1.14
N ASP A 133 -55.53 10.20 -0.07
CA ASP A 133 -54.79 11.39 0.37
C ASP A 133 -53.38 11.06 0.88
N LYS A 134 -53.15 9.89 1.47
CA LYS A 134 -51.85 9.43 2.00
C LYS A 134 -51.05 8.58 1.03
N THR A 135 -51.73 7.93 0.08
CA THR A 135 -51.07 7.03 -0.88
C THR A 135 -50.02 7.75 -1.70
N GLY A 136 -50.29 8.98 -2.18
CA GLY A 136 -49.31 9.79 -2.90
C GLY A 136 -48.06 10.13 -2.05
N MET A 137 -48.23 10.36 -0.74
CA MET A 137 -47.07 10.56 0.15
C MET A 137 -46.31 9.26 0.36
N TYR A 138 -46.93 8.12 0.52
CA TYR A 138 -46.26 6.82 0.68
C TYR A 138 -45.47 6.43 -0.59
N ILE A 139 -46.04 6.66 -1.77
CA ILE A 139 -45.36 6.43 -3.05
C ILE A 139 -44.10 7.30 -3.17
N ARG A 140 -44.21 8.61 -2.85
CA ARG A 140 -43.03 9.50 -2.86
C ARG A 140 -41.95 9.03 -1.90
N ASN A 141 -42.28 8.57 -0.70
CA ASN A 141 -41.33 8.05 0.28
C ASN A 141 -40.67 6.74 -0.19
N ILE A 142 -41.42 5.88 -0.88
CA ILE A 142 -40.86 4.66 -1.53
C ILE A 142 -39.89 5.05 -2.62
N GLN A 143 -40.25 5.97 -3.51
CA GLN A 143 -39.36 6.45 -4.59
C GLN A 143 -38.10 7.07 -4.02
N GLN A 144 -38.21 7.97 -3.03
CA GLN A 144 -37.05 8.58 -2.38
C GLN A 144 -36.12 7.54 -1.73
N SER A 145 -36.68 6.51 -1.10
CA SER A 145 -35.90 5.43 -0.48
C SER A 145 -35.22 4.56 -1.53
N SER A 146 -35.88 4.33 -2.68
CA SER A 146 -35.30 3.57 -3.82
C SER A 146 -34.18 4.35 -4.49
N ASP A 147 -34.35 5.66 -4.71
CA ASP A 147 -33.32 6.53 -5.28
C ASP A 147 -32.10 6.59 -4.39
N ARG A 148 -32.32 6.72 -3.08
CA ARG A 148 -31.24 6.69 -2.09
C ARG A 148 -30.48 5.35 -2.13
N MET A 149 -31.18 4.22 -2.23
CA MET A 149 -30.54 2.89 -2.33
C MET A 149 -29.70 2.77 -3.62
N ARG A 150 -30.22 3.28 -4.75
CA ARG A 150 -29.50 3.32 -6.03
C ARG A 150 -28.21 4.15 -5.93
N GLU A 151 -28.28 5.34 -5.35
CA GLU A 151 -27.10 6.18 -5.10
C GLU A 151 -26.05 5.47 -4.24
N MET A 152 -26.50 4.80 -3.17
CA MET A 152 -25.64 4.02 -2.30
C MET A 152 -24.95 2.89 -3.04
N LEU A 153 -25.65 2.12 -3.87
CA LEU A 153 -25.09 1.04 -4.67
C LEU A 153 -24.07 1.57 -5.70
N ASN A 154 -24.38 2.67 -6.38
CA ASN A 154 -23.47 3.30 -7.34
C ASN A 154 -22.18 3.79 -6.66
N THR A 155 -22.30 4.40 -5.48
CA THR A 155 -21.14 4.84 -4.68
C THR A 155 -20.27 3.65 -4.27
N LEU A 156 -20.89 2.55 -3.85
CA LEU A 156 -20.20 1.33 -3.46
C LEU A 156 -19.48 0.67 -4.65
N LEU A 157 -20.15 0.56 -5.80
CA LEU A 157 -19.56 0.03 -7.03
C LEU A 157 -18.38 0.89 -7.50
N SER A 158 -18.53 2.22 -7.47
CA SER A 158 -17.43 3.15 -7.79
C SER A 158 -16.24 2.97 -6.85
N PHE A 159 -16.50 2.82 -5.55
CA PHE A 159 -15.44 2.57 -4.58
C PHE A 159 -14.67 1.27 -4.90
N PHE A 160 -15.38 0.14 -5.14
CA PHE A 160 -14.72 -1.13 -5.43
C PHE A 160 -13.95 -1.12 -6.75
N ARG A 161 -14.48 -0.49 -7.80
CA ARG A 161 -13.76 -0.34 -9.07
C ARG A 161 -12.43 0.42 -8.91
N LEU A 162 -12.46 1.51 -8.14
CA LEU A 162 -11.27 2.30 -7.83
C LEU A 162 -10.30 1.55 -6.90
N ASP A 163 -10.82 0.71 -5.97
CA ASP A 163 -10.01 -0.07 -5.03
C ASP A 163 -9.20 -1.17 -5.73
N ASP A 164 -9.79 -1.81 -6.73
CA ASP A 164 -9.12 -2.84 -7.53
C ASP A 164 -7.95 -2.32 -8.39
N GLY A 165 -7.80 -0.99 -8.52
CA GLY A 165 -6.73 -0.35 -9.31
C GLY A 165 -6.78 -0.66 -10.80
N LYS A 166 -7.89 -1.25 -11.31
CA LYS A 166 -8.07 -1.62 -12.72
C LYS A 166 -8.71 -0.52 -13.53
N GLU A 167 -9.27 0.48 -12.87
CA GLU A 167 -9.94 1.58 -13.53
C GLU A 167 -8.91 2.55 -14.12
N GLN A 168 -9.04 2.84 -15.39
CA GLN A 168 -8.21 3.82 -16.09
C GLN A 168 -9.02 5.08 -16.35
N PRO A 169 -8.41 6.28 -16.23
CA PRO A 169 -9.10 7.52 -16.54
C PRO A 169 -9.45 7.60 -18.02
N ASN A 170 -10.65 8.07 -18.31
CA ASN A 170 -11.12 8.33 -19.66
C ASN A 170 -10.84 9.79 -20.05
N PHE A 171 -9.66 10.04 -20.60
CA PHE A 171 -9.24 11.39 -20.94
C PHE A 171 -10.00 11.93 -22.16
N SER A 172 -10.57 13.10 -22.00
CA SER A 172 -11.22 13.88 -23.06
C SER A 172 -10.90 15.36 -22.90
N THR A 173 -10.96 16.10 -24.00
CA THR A 173 -10.80 17.56 -23.93
C THR A 173 -12.04 18.18 -23.31
N CYS A 174 -11.86 18.97 -22.26
CA CYS A 174 -12.95 19.71 -21.67
C CYS A 174 -12.51 21.11 -21.21
N ARG A 175 -13.46 22.03 -21.17
CA ARG A 175 -13.28 23.38 -20.68
C ARG A 175 -13.53 23.38 -19.16
N ILE A 176 -12.61 23.93 -18.37
CA ILE A 176 -12.72 23.94 -16.91
C ILE A 176 -13.95 24.72 -16.44
N SER A 177 -14.29 25.82 -17.13
CA SER A 177 -15.51 26.57 -16.83
C SER A 177 -16.79 25.74 -16.97
N SER A 178 -16.82 24.75 -17.87
CA SER A 178 -17.99 23.85 -17.99
C SER A 178 -18.17 22.94 -16.77
N ILE A 179 -17.07 22.54 -16.12
CA ILE A 179 -17.11 21.76 -14.89
C ILE A 179 -17.63 22.65 -13.74
N ALA A 180 -17.08 23.85 -13.60
CA ALA A 180 -17.51 24.80 -12.59
C ALA A 180 -19.01 25.12 -12.71
N HIS A 181 -19.48 25.38 -13.93
CA HIS A 181 -20.90 25.67 -14.19
C HIS A 181 -21.81 24.46 -13.88
N THR A 182 -21.39 23.25 -14.23
CA THR A 182 -22.16 22.04 -13.89
C THR A 182 -22.32 21.91 -12.38
N LEU A 183 -21.22 22.05 -11.62
CA LEU A 183 -21.23 21.98 -10.16
C LEU A 183 -22.08 23.09 -9.54
N GLU A 184 -21.99 24.32 -10.07
CA GLU A 184 -22.80 25.45 -9.63
C GLU A 184 -24.30 25.19 -9.83
N SER A 185 -24.70 24.78 -11.03
CA SER A 185 -26.11 24.52 -11.37
C SER A 185 -26.71 23.38 -10.54
N GLU A 186 -25.93 22.38 -10.20
CA GLU A 186 -26.36 21.25 -9.38
C GLU A 186 -26.52 21.64 -7.91
N PHE A 187 -25.57 22.38 -7.33
CA PHE A 187 -25.53 22.63 -5.89
C PHE A 187 -26.15 23.94 -5.44
N MET A 188 -26.34 24.93 -6.32
CA MET A 188 -26.97 26.20 -5.98
C MET A 188 -28.39 26.03 -5.43
N PRO A 189 -29.31 25.25 -6.06
CA PRO A 189 -30.64 25.02 -5.51
C PRO A 189 -30.61 24.33 -4.15
N ILE A 190 -29.67 23.38 -3.95
CA ILE A 190 -29.52 22.63 -2.70
C ILE A 190 -29.08 23.57 -1.56
N ALA A 191 -28.11 24.43 -1.85
CA ALA A 191 -27.62 25.41 -0.89
C ALA A 191 -28.69 26.44 -0.51
N ILE A 192 -29.43 26.98 -1.49
CA ILE A 192 -30.53 27.92 -1.27
C ILE A 192 -31.62 27.27 -0.40
N ASN A 193 -32.04 26.05 -0.72
CA ASN A 193 -33.07 25.33 0.07
C ASN A 193 -32.63 25.08 1.52
N LYS A 194 -31.32 25.02 1.77
CA LYS A 194 -30.76 24.88 3.12
C LYS A 194 -30.48 26.22 3.81
N GLY A 195 -30.64 27.34 3.11
CA GLY A 195 -30.36 28.69 3.63
C GLY A 195 -28.88 29.01 3.71
N LEU A 196 -28.03 28.34 2.89
CA LEU A 196 -26.60 28.57 2.83
C LEU A 196 -26.22 29.47 1.66
N ALA A 197 -25.20 30.32 1.84
CA ALA A 197 -24.58 31.06 0.75
C ALA A 197 -23.59 30.13 0.02
N LEU A 198 -23.83 29.88 -1.28
CA LEU A 198 -22.89 29.18 -2.14
C LEU A 198 -22.21 30.16 -3.11
N THR A 199 -20.88 30.17 -3.17
CA THR A 199 -20.11 30.98 -4.11
C THR A 199 -19.25 30.07 -4.96
N VAL A 200 -19.41 30.13 -6.27
CA VAL A 200 -18.53 29.41 -7.21
C VAL A 200 -17.69 30.44 -7.98
N THR A 201 -16.37 30.32 -7.88
CA THR A 201 -15.42 31.21 -8.53
C THR A 201 -14.54 30.39 -9.46
N ASN A 202 -14.55 30.73 -10.73
CA ASN A 202 -13.65 30.14 -11.72
C ASN A 202 -12.68 31.18 -12.23
N HIS A 203 -11.37 30.94 -12.11
CA HIS A 203 -10.31 31.86 -12.52
C HIS A 203 -9.69 31.51 -13.87
N THR A 204 -10.26 30.55 -14.60
CA THR A 204 -9.67 30.07 -15.86
C THR A 204 -10.73 29.61 -16.83
N ASP A 205 -10.47 29.80 -18.12
CA ASP A 205 -11.27 29.23 -19.20
C ASP A 205 -10.47 28.24 -20.07
N ALA A 206 -9.38 27.70 -19.49
CA ALA A 206 -8.50 26.76 -20.15
C ALA A 206 -9.26 25.49 -20.60
N VAL A 207 -8.87 25.01 -21.79
CA VAL A 207 -9.28 23.71 -22.31
C VAL A 207 -8.16 22.72 -22.01
N VAL A 208 -8.48 21.65 -21.27
CA VAL A 208 -7.52 20.67 -20.80
C VAL A 208 -7.90 19.26 -21.21
N LEU A 209 -6.93 18.37 -21.26
CA LEU A 209 -7.14 16.93 -21.42
C LEU A 209 -7.29 16.30 -20.04
N THR A 210 -8.51 15.87 -19.70
CA THR A 210 -8.81 15.27 -18.39
C THR A 210 -10.01 14.32 -18.45
N ASP A 211 -10.22 13.57 -17.39
CA ASP A 211 -11.46 12.82 -17.15
C ASP A 211 -12.49 13.75 -16.47
N LYS A 212 -13.35 14.36 -17.28
CA LYS A 212 -14.39 15.28 -16.81
C LYS A 212 -15.29 14.68 -15.74
N GLU A 213 -15.69 13.42 -15.92
CA GLU A 213 -16.62 12.74 -14.99
C GLU A 213 -15.96 12.56 -13.61
N ARG A 214 -14.67 12.22 -13.58
CA ARG A 214 -13.93 12.08 -12.33
C ARG A 214 -13.69 13.41 -11.63
N ILE A 215 -13.45 14.49 -12.37
CA ILE A 215 -13.36 15.82 -11.76
C ILE A 215 -14.72 16.25 -11.19
N LEU A 216 -15.80 16.03 -11.92
CA LEU A 216 -17.16 16.27 -11.40
C LEU A 216 -17.44 15.43 -10.15
N GLN A 217 -17.04 14.16 -10.12
CA GLN A 217 -17.21 13.28 -8.97
C GLN A 217 -16.44 13.78 -7.73
N ILE A 218 -15.23 14.33 -7.91
CA ILE A 218 -14.49 15.02 -6.84
C ILE A 218 -15.29 16.21 -6.32
N GLY A 219 -15.73 17.10 -7.22
CA GLY A 219 -16.50 18.29 -6.88
C GLY A 219 -17.79 17.96 -6.13
N ASN A 220 -18.56 17.00 -6.65
CA ASN A 220 -19.82 16.55 -6.07
C ASN A 220 -19.62 16.00 -4.64
N ASN A 221 -18.62 15.16 -4.42
CA ASN A 221 -18.33 14.63 -3.08
C ASN A 221 -17.92 15.73 -2.08
N LEU A 222 -17.06 16.67 -2.51
CA LEU A 222 -16.61 17.74 -1.63
C LEU A 222 -17.70 18.76 -1.35
N LEU A 223 -18.47 19.20 -2.35
CA LEU A 223 -19.57 20.15 -2.18
C LEU A 223 -20.73 19.56 -1.38
N SER A 224 -21.12 18.33 -1.67
CA SER A 224 -22.14 17.62 -0.91
C SER A 224 -21.76 17.54 0.57
N ASN A 225 -20.50 17.19 0.90
CA ASN A 225 -20.02 17.18 2.26
C ASN A 225 -20.03 18.58 2.90
N ALA A 226 -19.55 19.60 2.18
CA ALA A 226 -19.51 20.97 2.66
C ALA A 226 -20.93 21.47 3.03
N ILE A 227 -21.90 21.28 2.13
CA ILE A 227 -23.30 21.65 2.38
C ILE A 227 -23.89 20.83 3.50
N LYS A 228 -23.63 19.53 3.55
CA LYS A 228 -24.13 18.61 4.57
C LYS A 228 -23.70 19.02 5.99
N PHE A 229 -22.44 19.40 6.17
CA PHE A 229 -21.85 19.69 7.48
C PHE A 229 -21.87 21.17 7.87
N THR A 230 -22.35 22.05 7.00
CA THR A 230 -22.63 23.45 7.31
C THR A 230 -24.11 23.61 7.64
N GLU A 231 -24.42 24.04 8.86
CA GLU A 231 -25.82 24.31 9.25
C GLU A 231 -26.23 25.74 8.90
N ASN A 232 -25.37 26.70 9.19
CA ASN A 232 -25.55 28.11 8.85
C ASN A 232 -24.21 28.66 8.35
N GLY A 233 -24.25 29.57 7.38
CA GLY A 233 -23.06 30.24 6.86
C GLY A 233 -22.88 30.05 5.37
N ALA A 234 -21.65 29.73 4.93
CA ALA A 234 -21.27 29.76 3.53
C ALA A 234 -20.42 28.54 3.12
N VAL A 235 -20.57 28.18 1.85
CA VAL A 235 -19.73 27.20 1.14
C VAL A 235 -19.16 27.91 -0.09
N SER A 236 -17.90 27.69 -0.41
CA SER A 236 -17.27 28.22 -1.62
C SER A 236 -16.53 27.14 -2.38
N LEU A 237 -16.66 27.17 -3.71
CA LEU A 237 -15.85 26.42 -4.66
C LEU A 237 -14.99 27.40 -5.44
N THR A 238 -13.69 27.17 -5.47
CA THR A 238 -12.77 27.95 -6.32
C THR A 238 -12.04 26.99 -7.25
N MET A 239 -12.06 27.28 -8.53
CA MET A 239 -11.32 26.53 -9.56
C MET A 239 -10.33 27.43 -10.27
N GLY A 240 -9.13 26.95 -10.50
CA GLY A 240 -8.07 27.64 -11.24
C GLY A 240 -7.16 26.64 -11.94
N TYR A 241 -6.52 27.10 -13.02
CA TYR A 241 -5.53 26.31 -13.76
C TYR A 241 -4.30 27.18 -14.00
N ASP A 242 -3.17 26.73 -13.51
CA ASP A 242 -1.90 27.42 -13.68
C ASP A 242 -0.75 26.40 -13.73
N ASN A 243 0.24 26.67 -14.60
CA ASN A 243 1.46 25.86 -14.75
C ASN A 243 1.18 24.34 -14.91
N GLY A 244 0.17 23.97 -15.71
CA GLY A 244 -0.18 22.56 -15.92
C GLY A 244 -0.90 21.88 -14.74
N MET A 245 -1.37 22.66 -13.75
CA MET A 245 -2.03 22.15 -12.56
C MET A 245 -3.44 22.70 -12.43
N LEU A 246 -4.46 21.84 -12.40
CA LEU A 246 -5.80 22.21 -11.94
C LEU A 246 -5.79 22.27 -10.42
N LYS A 247 -6.27 23.40 -9.89
CA LYS A 247 -6.50 23.59 -8.46
C LYS A 247 -7.99 23.75 -8.20
N LEU A 248 -8.56 22.85 -7.38
CA LEU A 248 -9.94 22.86 -6.94
C LEU A 248 -9.95 23.02 -5.42
N ILE A 249 -10.60 24.05 -4.92
CA ILE A 249 -10.68 24.37 -3.50
C ILE A 249 -12.16 24.42 -3.09
N VAL A 250 -12.56 23.58 -2.14
CA VAL A 250 -13.87 23.67 -1.47
C VAL A 250 -13.64 24.08 -0.02
N LYS A 251 -14.28 25.19 0.37
CA LYS A 251 -14.23 25.70 1.75
C LYS A 251 -15.64 25.82 2.28
N ASP A 252 -15.82 25.41 3.52
CA ASP A 252 -17.07 25.54 4.28
C ASP A 252 -16.82 26.25 5.62
N THR A 253 -17.90 26.78 6.22
CA THR A 253 -17.93 27.37 7.55
C THR A 253 -18.67 26.46 8.54
N GLY A 254 -18.62 25.16 8.31
CA GLY A 254 -19.35 24.16 9.09
C GLY A 254 -18.68 23.79 10.42
N SER A 255 -19.03 22.61 10.92
CA SER A 255 -18.58 22.12 12.24
C SER A 255 -17.07 21.92 12.35
N GLY A 256 -16.33 21.86 11.26
CA GLY A 256 -14.91 21.55 11.26
C GLY A 256 -14.55 20.21 11.91
N MET A 257 -13.25 19.91 12.01
CA MET A 257 -12.71 18.64 12.47
C MET A 257 -11.54 18.84 13.43
N THR A 258 -11.37 17.94 14.41
CA THR A 258 -10.17 17.83 15.25
C THR A 258 -9.01 17.23 14.45
N GLU A 259 -7.77 17.33 14.94
CA GLU A 259 -6.60 16.73 14.29
C GLU A 259 -6.73 15.21 14.14
N GLU A 260 -7.28 14.53 15.15
CA GLU A 260 -7.54 13.09 15.12
C GLU A 260 -8.60 12.73 14.07
N GLU A 261 -9.66 13.54 13.95
CA GLU A 261 -10.68 13.38 12.92
C GLU A 261 -10.12 13.59 11.52
N GLN A 262 -9.23 14.57 11.32
CA GLN A 262 -8.58 14.84 10.03
C GLN A 262 -7.69 13.68 9.55
N GLN A 263 -7.01 12.98 10.46
CA GLN A 263 -6.19 11.81 10.12
C GLN A 263 -7.03 10.62 9.63
N ARG A 264 -8.28 10.53 10.07
CA ARG A 264 -9.17 9.39 9.80
C ARG A 264 -10.18 9.64 8.70
N VAL A 265 -10.46 10.89 8.34
CA VAL A 265 -11.59 11.27 7.48
C VAL A 265 -11.50 10.70 6.05
N PHE A 266 -10.31 10.37 5.56
CA PHE A 266 -10.10 9.72 4.27
C PHE A 266 -10.21 8.18 4.32
N GLY A 267 -10.35 7.60 5.51
CA GLY A 267 -10.57 6.16 5.68
C GLY A 267 -11.91 5.73 5.11
N ALA A 268 -11.92 4.60 4.39
CA ALA A 268 -13.15 4.04 3.87
C ALA A 268 -14.06 3.56 5.02
N PHE A 269 -15.35 3.86 4.92
CA PHE A 269 -16.37 3.56 5.94
C PHE A 269 -16.14 4.25 7.29
N GLU A 270 -15.29 5.27 7.32
CA GLU A 270 -15.10 6.11 8.50
C GLU A 270 -16.18 7.19 8.56
N ARG A 271 -16.83 7.29 9.73
CA ARG A 271 -17.81 8.33 10.05
C ARG A 271 -17.38 9.03 11.33
N LEU A 272 -17.30 10.34 11.27
CA LEU A 272 -16.99 11.14 12.45
C LEU A 272 -18.18 11.14 13.41
N SER A 273 -17.92 11.32 14.70
CA SER A 273 -18.94 11.27 15.76
C SER A 273 -20.11 12.23 15.51
N ASN A 274 -19.86 13.38 14.91
CA ASN A 274 -20.88 14.38 14.55
C ASN A 274 -21.70 13.99 13.31
N ALA A 275 -21.21 13.02 12.52
CA ALA A 275 -21.85 12.55 11.30
C ALA A 275 -22.74 11.32 11.53
N ALA A 276 -22.79 10.78 12.75
CA ALA A 276 -23.57 9.58 13.07
C ALA A 276 -25.08 9.74 12.78
N ALA A 277 -25.61 10.96 12.87
CA ALA A 277 -27.01 11.28 12.56
C ALA A 277 -27.24 11.71 11.09
N LYS A 278 -26.17 11.92 10.30
CA LYS A 278 -26.27 12.41 8.91
C LYS A 278 -25.95 11.26 7.95
N ASP A 279 -26.81 11.04 6.97
CA ASP A 279 -26.76 9.94 5.99
C ASP A 279 -25.43 9.76 5.25
N GLY A 280 -25.05 8.51 4.97
CA GLY A 280 -23.94 8.14 4.07
C GLY A 280 -22.98 7.10 4.61
N PHE A 281 -22.38 6.34 3.70
CA PHE A 281 -21.45 5.23 4.01
C PHE A 281 -20.09 5.64 4.57
N GLY A 282 -19.70 6.91 4.51
CA GLY A 282 -18.32 7.32 4.81
C GLY A 282 -17.35 6.94 3.69
N LEU A 283 -17.82 6.89 2.44
CA LEU A 283 -16.99 6.55 1.26
C LEU A 283 -16.58 7.77 0.44
N GLY A 284 -17.31 8.90 0.52
CA GLY A 284 -17.11 10.03 -0.37
C GLY A 284 -15.68 10.56 -0.41
N LEU A 285 -15.06 10.83 0.75
CA LEU A 285 -13.69 11.34 0.82
C LEU A 285 -12.64 10.29 0.45
N SER A 286 -12.89 9.02 0.74
CA SER A 286 -12.00 7.94 0.28
C SER A 286 -12.04 7.76 -1.24
N ILE A 287 -13.21 7.95 -1.88
CA ILE A 287 -13.37 7.98 -3.33
C ILE A 287 -12.60 9.18 -3.91
N VAL A 288 -12.74 10.37 -3.32
CA VAL A 288 -11.99 11.56 -3.75
C VAL A 288 -10.49 11.30 -3.72
N GLN A 289 -9.97 10.76 -2.63
CA GLN A 289 -8.55 10.45 -2.51
C GLN A 289 -8.06 9.47 -3.59
N ARG A 290 -8.84 8.42 -3.88
CA ARG A 290 -8.51 7.42 -4.91
C ARG A 290 -8.52 8.03 -6.31
N ILE A 291 -9.54 8.82 -6.65
CA ILE A 291 -9.62 9.51 -7.93
C ILE A 291 -8.44 10.47 -8.09
N VAL A 292 -8.15 11.28 -7.08
CA VAL A 292 -7.02 12.22 -7.09
C VAL A 292 -5.70 11.47 -7.30
N THR A 293 -5.48 10.35 -6.60
CA THR A 293 -4.30 9.50 -6.79
C THR A 293 -4.24 8.89 -8.19
N MET A 294 -5.36 8.40 -8.72
CA MET A 294 -5.48 7.84 -10.09
C MET A 294 -5.13 8.89 -11.16
N LEU A 295 -5.48 10.15 -10.93
CA LEU A 295 -5.16 11.26 -11.83
C LEU A 295 -3.77 11.88 -11.54
N GLY A 296 -2.95 11.28 -10.67
CA GLY A 296 -1.60 11.75 -10.33
C GLY A 296 -1.56 13.03 -9.50
N GLY A 297 -2.66 13.39 -8.86
CA GLY A 297 -2.80 14.60 -8.07
C GLY A 297 -2.56 14.43 -6.58
N THR A 298 -2.81 15.50 -5.82
CA THR A 298 -2.76 15.53 -4.36
C THR A 298 -3.99 16.18 -3.76
N ILE A 299 -4.39 15.76 -2.56
CA ILE A 299 -5.45 16.38 -1.78
C ILE A 299 -4.93 16.78 -0.41
N GLN A 300 -5.24 17.99 0.02
CA GLN A 300 -4.90 18.53 1.32
C GLN A 300 -6.17 18.96 2.05
N LEU A 301 -6.19 18.73 3.37
CA LEU A 301 -7.25 19.16 4.27
C LEU A 301 -6.68 20.10 5.33
N LYS A 302 -7.36 21.23 5.52
CA LYS A 302 -7.15 22.12 6.67
C LYS A 302 -8.51 22.36 7.32
N SER A 303 -8.64 22.01 8.59
CA SER A 303 -9.90 22.16 9.32
C SER A 303 -9.62 22.52 10.77
N GLU A 304 -10.56 23.25 11.36
CA GLU A 304 -10.54 23.59 12.77
C GLU A 304 -11.95 23.43 13.31
N LYS A 305 -12.09 22.78 14.46
CA LYS A 305 -13.37 22.54 15.09
C LYS A 305 -14.13 23.85 15.36
N GLY A 306 -15.36 23.96 14.83
CA GLY A 306 -16.20 25.15 14.93
C GLY A 306 -15.90 26.25 13.91
N LYS A 307 -14.88 26.13 13.05
CA LYS A 307 -14.52 27.14 12.03
C LYS A 307 -14.69 26.67 10.59
N GLY A 308 -14.97 25.38 10.40
CA GLY A 308 -15.18 24.77 9.10
C GLY A 308 -13.96 24.04 8.56
N SER A 309 -14.03 23.69 7.27
CA SER A 309 -12.98 22.91 6.59
C SER A 309 -12.63 23.52 5.24
N ARG A 310 -11.40 23.24 4.80
CA ARG A 310 -10.89 23.59 3.48
C ARG A 310 -10.21 22.37 2.87
N PHE A 311 -10.76 21.88 1.78
CA PHE A 311 -10.17 20.86 0.94
C PHE A 311 -9.51 21.51 -0.25
N THR A 312 -8.26 21.16 -0.53
CA THR A 312 -7.52 21.64 -1.71
C THR A 312 -7.07 20.43 -2.50
N VAL A 313 -7.52 20.33 -3.74
CA VAL A 313 -7.16 19.26 -4.70
C VAL A 313 -6.32 19.90 -5.79
N GLU A 314 -5.18 19.30 -6.09
CA GLU A 314 -4.27 19.70 -7.16
C GLU A 314 -4.02 18.50 -8.07
N ILE A 315 -4.31 18.64 -9.37
CA ILE A 315 -4.22 17.56 -10.36
C ILE A 315 -3.42 18.05 -11.56
N PRO A 316 -2.36 17.33 -11.97
CA PRO A 316 -1.61 17.66 -13.18
C PRO A 316 -2.49 17.42 -14.42
N MET A 317 -2.55 18.38 -15.33
CA MET A 317 -3.31 18.31 -16.57
C MET A 317 -2.51 18.92 -17.72
N GLN A 318 -2.69 18.36 -18.90
CA GLN A 318 -2.12 18.94 -20.12
C GLN A 318 -3.10 19.96 -20.72
N SER A 319 -2.60 21.14 -21.13
CA SER A 319 -3.40 22.06 -21.92
C SER A 319 -3.71 21.44 -23.29
N ALA A 320 -4.95 21.60 -23.75
CA ALA A 320 -5.32 21.11 -25.09
C ALA A 320 -4.61 21.90 -26.21
N GLU A 321 -4.11 23.10 -25.94
CA GLU A 321 -3.31 23.92 -26.89
C GLU A 321 -1.91 23.31 -27.11
N GLU A 322 -1.40 22.50 -26.18
CA GLU A 322 -0.10 21.82 -26.30
C GLU A 322 -0.18 20.46 -26.99
N LEU A 323 -1.39 20.00 -27.35
CA LEU A 323 -1.59 18.71 -28.01
C LEU A 323 -1.36 18.82 -29.52
N PRO A 324 -0.55 17.95 -30.14
CA PRO A 324 -0.43 17.91 -31.59
C PRO A 324 -1.80 17.64 -32.24
N GLU A 325 -2.14 18.34 -33.32
CA GLU A 325 -3.44 18.37 -34.03
C GLU A 325 -4.09 17.03 -34.42
N ARG A 326 -3.49 15.90 -34.05
CA ARG A 326 -3.95 14.56 -34.46
C ARG A 326 -5.14 13.98 -33.67
N ILE A 327 -5.58 14.60 -32.58
CA ILE A 327 -6.67 14.06 -31.73
C ILE A 327 -8.05 14.70 -32.04
N ASN A 328 -8.12 15.72 -32.89
CA ASN A 328 -9.34 16.50 -33.07
C ASN A 328 -10.36 15.97 -34.09
N LYS A 329 -10.32 14.68 -34.49
CA LYS A 329 -11.33 14.14 -35.42
C LYS A 329 -11.89 12.80 -34.97
N THR A 330 -12.62 12.79 -33.88
CA THR A 330 -13.70 11.82 -33.73
C THR A 330 -14.97 12.59 -33.41
N GLN A 331 -15.55 13.19 -34.47
CA GLN A 331 -16.94 13.59 -34.43
C GLN A 331 -17.78 12.32 -34.39
N ILE A 332 -18.32 12.02 -33.21
CA ILE A 332 -19.38 11.02 -33.09
C ILE A 332 -20.63 11.67 -33.68
N HIS A 333 -20.94 11.35 -34.95
CA HIS A 333 -22.26 11.59 -35.49
C HIS A 333 -23.26 10.74 -34.70
N HIS A 334 -24.03 11.41 -33.83
CA HIS A 334 -25.26 10.83 -33.31
C HIS A 334 -26.29 10.78 -34.44
N ASN A 335 -26.24 9.73 -35.26
CA ASN A 335 -27.40 9.34 -36.02
C ASN A 335 -28.41 8.75 -35.03
N ARG A 336 -29.49 9.49 -34.77
CA ARG A 336 -30.68 8.95 -34.10
C ARG A 336 -31.37 8.03 -35.11
N THR A 337 -30.95 6.80 -35.20
CA THR A 337 -31.74 5.70 -35.76
C THR A 337 -32.50 5.10 -34.59
N LEU A 338 -33.81 4.95 -34.72
CA LEU A 338 -34.63 4.11 -33.86
C LEU A 338 -33.99 2.74 -33.79
N HIS A 339 -33.46 2.36 -32.62
CA HIS A 339 -32.90 1.04 -32.42
C HIS A 339 -33.91 0.17 -31.71
N ASP A 340 -34.13 -1.04 -32.22
CA ASP A 340 -34.86 -2.07 -31.49
C ASP A 340 -34.07 -2.37 -30.19
N ILE A 341 -34.70 -2.16 -29.03
CA ILE A 341 -34.12 -2.46 -27.75
C ILE A 341 -34.37 -3.90 -27.39
N VAL A 342 -33.34 -4.71 -27.37
CA VAL A 342 -33.41 -6.10 -26.86
C VAL A 342 -32.86 -6.11 -25.44
N ALA A 343 -33.77 -6.31 -24.46
CA ALA A 343 -33.39 -6.48 -23.08
C ALA A 343 -33.20 -7.97 -22.77
N ILE A 344 -31.98 -8.37 -22.34
CA ILE A 344 -31.65 -9.72 -21.92
C ILE A 344 -31.28 -9.68 -20.44
N ASP A 345 -32.14 -10.21 -19.57
CA ASP A 345 -31.89 -10.35 -18.14
C ASP A 345 -32.61 -11.60 -17.62
N ASN A 346 -32.09 -12.25 -16.60
CA ASN A 346 -32.72 -13.40 -15.92
C ASN A 346 -33.70 -12.93 -14.80
N ASP A 347 -33.79 -11.64 -14.50
CA ASP A 347 -34.78 -11.11 -13.59
C ASP A 347 -36.11 -10.82 -14.30
N LYS A 348 -37.10 -11.70 -14.06
CA LYS A 348 -38.44 -11.61 -14.66
C LYS A 348 -39.17 -10.31 -14.28
N VAL A 349 -38.91 -9.74 -13.10
CA VAL A 349 -39.55 -8.50 -12.65
C VAL A 349 -38.98 -7.31 -13.43
N LEU A 350 -37.66 -7.29 -13.67
CA LEU A 350 -37.01 -6.25 -14.49
C LEU A 350 -37.51 -6.31 -15.94
N LEU A 351 -37.60 -7.49 -16.53
CA LEU A 351 -38.10 -7.67 -17.89
C LEU A 351 -39.57 -7.26 -18.06
N LEU A 352 -40.41 -7.55 -17.05
CA LEU A 352 -41.82 -7.12 -17.04
C LEU A 352 -41.94 -5.59 -16.94
N MET A 353 -41.13 -4.95 -16.07
CA MET A 353 -41.12 -3.50 -15.90
C MET A 353 -40.62 -2.79 -17.17
N LEU A 354 -39.60 -3.29 -17.84
CA LEU A 354 -39.12 -2.77 -19.13
C LEU A 354 -40.18 -2.90 -20.19
N LYS A 355 -40.87 -4.06 -20.29
CA LYS A 355 -41.98 -4.28 -21.22
C LYS A 355 -43.13 -3.28 -21.02
N GLU A 356 -43.51 -2.98 -19.78
CA GLU A 356 -44.55 -1.99 -19.50
C GLU A 356 -44.10 -0.55 -19.79
N MET A 357 -42.85 -0.21 -19.53
CA MET A 357 -42.30 1.12 -19.82
C MET A 357 -42.27 1.42 -21.33
N TYR A 358 -41.87 0.45 -22.15
CA TYR A 358 -41.79 0.61 -23.62
C TYR A 358 -43.08 0.24 -24.38
N ALA A 359 -44.11 -0.27 -23.69
CA ALA A 359 -45.42 -0.50 -24.31
C ALA A 359 -46.29 0.78 -24.33
N GLN A 360 -45.87 1.87 -23.68
CA GLN A 360 -46.58 3.13 -23.63
C GLN A 360 -46.02 4.19 -24.60
N GLU A 361 -44.92 3.90 -25.32
CA GLU A 361 -44.40 4.69 -26.43
C GLU A 361 -44.80 4.05 -27.78
#